data_80a527443f21d3d54dd1d8865b4a6b92
#
_entry.id   80a527443f21d3d54dd1d8865b4a6b92
#
_cell.length_a   1.000
_cell.length_b   1.000
_cell.length_c   1.000
_cell.angle_alpha   90.00
_cell.angle_beta   90.00
_cell.angle_gamma   90.00
#
_symmetry.space_group_name_H-M   'P 1'
#
loop_
_entity.id
_entity.type
_entity.pdbx_description
1 polymer ?
#
loop_
_entity_poly.entity_id
_entity_poly.type
_entity_poly.pdbx_seq_one_letter_code
_entity_poly.pdbx_strand_id
1 'polypeptide(L)'
;TVLPNLTRSVLDENKFTKQRKLPLVADILNAMGQHSKADYFVFTNMDIGLMPSFYESVFTEIENGHDAILITRRRIANAYHSINQLPVIYADLGKPHPGYDTFVFKRELLEKFILDKVCVGIPFLEVSLLHNLVAFSSNLKLMDRAHLTFHIGMEVMPPVDEEYYQHNRKCYETQILPKLKPLLAK
;
A
#
# COMPACT_ATOMS: atom_id res chain seq x y z
N THR A 1 -2.40 11.73 -16.41
CA THR A 1 -0.97 11.88 -16.74
C THR A 1 -0.24 10.60 -16.39
N VAL A 2 0.52 10.05 -17.32
CA VAL A 2 1.41 8.91 -17.04
C VAL A 2 2.74 9.49 -16.55
N LEU A 3 3.24 9.02 -15.41
CA LEU A 3 4.52 9.44 -14.88
C LEU A 3 5.68 8.84 -15.67
N PRO A 4 6.87 9.47 -15.67
CA PRO A 4 8.07 8.89 -16.25
C PRO A 4 8.39 7.53 -15.61
N ASN A 5 8.98 6.63 -16.39
CA ASN A 5 9.43 5.34 -15.86
C ASN A 5 10.50 5.55 -14.79
N LEU A 6 10.36 4.83 -13.68
CA LEU A 6 11.41 4.77 -12.67
C LEU A 6 12.59 3.97 -13.24
N THR A 7 13.77 4.53 -13.13
CA THR A 7 15.01 3.90 -13.63
C THR A 7 15.70 3.07 -12.58
N ARG A 8 15.59 3.47 -11.31
CA ARG A 8 16.18 2.77 -10.16
C ARG A 8 15.27 1.63 -9.67
N SER A 9 15.89 0.56 -9.22
CA SER A 9 15.24 -0.62 -8.66
C SER A 9 16.03 -1.16 -7.45
N VAL A 10 15.51 -2.15 -6.78
CA VAL A 10 16.18 -2.83 -5.67
C VAL A 10 17.52 -3.47 -6.08
N LEU A 11 17.70 -3.76 -7.38
CA LEU A 11 18.97 -4.32 -7.91
C LEU A 11 20.13 -3.33 -7.88
N ASP A 12 19.84 -2.04 -7.82
CA ASP A 12 20.85 -0.97 -7.68
C ASP A 12 21.32 -0.85 -6.23
N GLU A 13 20.58 -1.45 -5.29
CA GLU A 13 20.85 -1.36 -3.86
C GLU A 13 21.46 -2.63 -3.27
N ASN A 14 21.21 -3.79 -3.89
CA ASN A 14 21.71 -5.07 -3.40
C ASN A 14 21.87 -6.08 -4.55
N LYS A 15 22.66 -7.12 -4.32
CA LYS A 15 22.81 -8.26 -5.25
C LYS A 15 21.86 -9.37 -4.83
N PHE A 16 21.16 -9.93 -5.80
CA PHE A 16 20.23 -11.04 -5.62
C PHE A 16 20.53 -12.15 -6.63
N THR A 17 20.34 -13.40 -6.22
CA THR A 17 20.53 -14.57 -7.10
C THR A 17 19.55 -14.50 -8.29
N LYS A 18 18.26 -14.27 -7.99
CA LYS A 18 17.23 -14.08 -9.01
C LYS A 18 16.99 -12.58 -9.20
N GLN A 19 17.35 -12.06 -10.35
CA GLN A 19 17.23 -10.62 -10.63
C GLN A 19 15.79 -10.23 -10.99
N ARG A 20 15.16 -9.44 -10.13
CA ARG A 20 13.83 -8.83 -10.35
C ARG A 20 13.94 -7.32 -10.18
N LYS A 21 13.63 -6.55 -11.22
CA LYS A 21 13.63 -5.08 -11.18
C LYS A 21 12.40 -4.57 -10.42
N LEU A 22 12.40 -4.71 -9.09
CA LEU A 22 11.32 -4.18 -8.25
C LEU A 22 11.60 -2.73 -7.90
N PRO A 23 10.70 -1.79 -8.21
CA PRO A 23 10.84 -0.39 -7.82
C PRO A 23 10.91 -0.22 -6.30
N LEU A 24 11.58 0.85 -5.86
CA LEU A 24 11.57 1.25 -4.45
C LEU A 24 10.30 2.07 -4.17
N VAL A 25 9.67 1.80 -3.03
CA VAL A 25 8.44 2.51 -2.61
C VAL A 25 8.69 4.02 -2.50
N ALA A 26 9.83 4.40 -1.92
CA ALA A 26 10.21 5.80 -1.79
C ALA A 26 10.27 6.53 -3.15
N ASP A 27 10.79 5.87 -4.19
CA ASP A 27 10.89 6.48 -5.52
C ASP A 27 9.51 6.67 -6.16
N ILE A 28 8.60 5.70 -5.98
CA ILE A 28 7.22 5.82 -6.46
C ILE A 28 6.53 7.01 -5.79
N LEU A 29 6.59 7.09 -4.47
CA LEU A 29 5.92 8.14 -3.72
C LEU A 29 6.53 9.53 -3.99
N ASN A 30 7.86 9.62 -4.12
CA ASN A 30 8.54 10.85 -4.53
C ASN A 30 8.09 11.31 -5.92
N ALA A 31 8.03 10.39 -6.89
CA ALA A 31 7.54 10.71 -8.23
C ALA A 31 6.08 11.18 -8.21
N MET A 32 5.20 10.55 -7.42
CA MET A 32 3.83 11.01 -7.22
C MET A 32 3.79 12.45 -6.67
N GLY A 33 4.57 12.74 -5.64
CA GLY A 33 4.66 14.06 -5.01
C GLY A 33 5.17 15.15 -5.97
N GLN A 34 6.16 14.83 -6.79
CA GLN A 34 6.78 15.78 -7.72
C GLN A 34 5.90 16.09 -8.95
N HIS A 35 5.17 15.10 -9.46
CA HIS A 35 4.45 15.21 -10.73
C HIS A 35 2.93 15.39 -10.59
N SER A 36 2.39 15.38 -9.38
CA SER A 36 0.96 15.58 -9.13
C SER A 36 0.74 16.82 -8.26
N LYS A 37 -0.42 17.49 -8.43
CA LYS A 37 -0.90 18.59 -7.59
C LYS A 37 -2.04 18.14 -6.66
N ALA A 38 -2.36 16.84 -6.61
CA ALA A 38 -3.43 16.31 -5.78
C ALA A 38 -3.11 16.52 -4.29
N ASP A 39 -4.10 16.84 -3.48
CA ASP A 39 -3.96 17.03 -2.03
C ASP A 39 -3.83 15.71 -1.30
N TYR A 40 -4.42 14.64 -1.85
CA TYR A 40 -4.36 13.28 -1.33
C TYR A 40 -3.87 12.30 -2.39
N PHE A 41 -3.19 11.26 -1.93
CA PHE A 41 -2.72 10.15 -2.74
C PHE A 41 -3.36 8.84 -2.31
N VAL A 42 -3.56 7.95 -3.28
CA VAL A 42 -3.96 6.57 -3.04
C VAL A 42 -2.82 5.67 -3.49
N PHE A 43 -2.26 4.90 -2.58
CA PHE A 43 -1.29 3.86 -2.87
C PHE A 43 -1.93 2.49 -2.63
N THR A 44 -1.93 1.64 -3.65
CA THR A 44 -2.47 0.28 -3.57
C THR A 44 -1.73 -0.64 -4.52
N ASN A 45 -1.84 -1.96 -4.33
CA ASN A 45 -1.29 -2.94 -5.26
C ASN A 45 -2.09 -2.97 -6.56
N MET A 46 -1.44 -3.34 -7.67
CA MET A 46 -2.05 -3.35 -9.01
C MET A 46 -3.15 -4.41 -9.19
N ASP A 47 -3.21 -5.40 -8.31
CA ASP A 47 -4.18 -6.50 -8.30
C ASP A 47 -5.36 -6.26 -7.35
N ILE A 48 -5.48 -5.05 -6.81
CA ILE A 48 -6.58 -4.64 -5.95
C ILE A 48 -7.67 -3.97 -6.79
N GLY A 49 -8.86 -4.57 -6.78
CA GLY A 49 -10.06 -3.98 -7.37
C GLY A 49 -10.74 -3.00 -6.41
N LEU A 50 -11.29 -1.92 -6.96
CA LEU A 50 -12.03 -0.92 -6.19
C LEU A 50 -13.53 -1.13 -6.34
N MET A 51 -14.27 -1.02 -5.24
CA MET A 51 -15.73 -1.02 -5.26
C MET A 51 -16.26 0.29 -5.88
N PRO A 52 -17.46 0.29 -6.47
CA PRO A 52 -18.04 1.51 -7.05
C PRO A 52 -18.14 2.70 -6.08
N SER A 53 -18.33 2.42 -4.79
CA SER A 53 -18.43 3.43 -3.73
C SER A 53 -17.07 3.89 -3.17
N PHE A 54 -15.95 3.37 -3.68
CA PHE A 54 -14.62 3.62 -3.11
C PHE A 54 -14.31 5.11 -2.99
N TYR A 55 -14.37 5.86 -4.09
CA TYR A 55 -14.00 7.27 -4.09
C TYR A 55 -14.94 8.14 -3.25
N GLU A 56 -16.24 7.86 -3.29
CA GLU A 56 -17.23 8.56 -2.47
C GLU A 56 -16.98 8.34 -0.97
N SER A 57 -16.72 7.10 -0.58
CA SER A 57 -16.41 6.75 0.81
C SER A 57 -15.11 7.38 1.28
N VAL A 58 -14.06 7.35 0.46
CA VAL A 58 -12.78 7.99 0.78
C VAL A 58 -12.94 9.51 0.90
N PHE A 59 -13.67 10.13 -0.02
CA PHE A 59 -13.94 11.57 0.02
C PHE A 59 -14.71 11.97 1.28
N THR A 60 -15.70 11.19 1.69
CA THR A 60 -16.45 11.43 2.93
C THR A 60 -15.51 11.44 4.15
N GLU A 61 -14.55 10.51 4.23
CA GLU A 61 -13.61 10.48 5.35
C GLU A 61 -12.61 11.65 5.29
N ILE A 62 -12.23 12.10 4.10
CA ILE A 62 -11.43 13.31 3.93
C ILE A 62 -12.20 14.55 4.43
N GLU A 63 -13.47 14.70 4.07
CA GLU A 63 -14.33 15.80 4.55
C GLU A 63 -14.56 15.75 6.07
N ASN A 64 -14.51 14.55 6.67
CA ASN A 64 -14.53 14.35 8.12
C ASN A 64 -13.19 14.74 8.79
N GLY A 65 -12.19 15.18 8.00
CA GLY A 65 -10.91 15.70 8.50
C GLY A 65 -9.84 14.64 8.68
N HIS A 66 -10.00 13.43 8.14
CA HIS A 66 -8.95 12.42 8.20
C HIS A 66 -7.82 12.74 7.21
N ASP A 67 -6.58 12.78 7.70
CA ASP A 67 -5.39 13.03 6.90
C ASP A 67 -4.71 11.73 6.40
N ALA A 68 -5.13 10.59 6.94
CA ALA A 68 -4.75 9.27 6.46
C ALA A 68 -5.89 8.25 6.65
N ILE A 69 -6.01 7.31 5.70
CA ILE A 69 -7.02 6.25 5.74
C ILE A 69 -6.34 4.94 5.34
N LEU A 70 -6.55 3.91 6.16
CA LEU A 70 -6.08 2.55 5.91
C LEU A 70 -7.29 1.66 5.59
N ILE A 71 -7.24 0.95 4.48
CA ILE A 71 -8.36 0.13 4.00
C ILE A 71 -7.89 -1.31 3.85
N THR A 72 -8.63 -2.26 4.45
CA THR A 72 -8.43 -3.69 4.24
C THR A 72 -9.21 -4.15 3.02
N ARG A 73 -8.65 -5.09 2.26
CA ARG A 73 -9.34 -5.72 1.15
C ARG A 73 -10.23 -6.87 1.59
N ARG A 74 -11.18 -7.23 0.72
CA ARG A 74 -11.84 -8.54 0.74
C ARG A 74 -11.10 -9.50 -0.19
N ARG A 75 -11.01 -10.76 0.19
CA ARG A 75 -10.50 -11.85 -0.64
C ARG A 75 -11.68 -12.55 -1.29
N ILE A 76 -11.72 -12.57 -2.60
CA ILE A 76 -12.80 -13.14 -3.40
C ILE A 76 -12.29 -14.41 -4.07
N ALA A 77 -13.13 -15.42 -4.19
CA ALA A 77 -12.75 -16.70 -4.77
C ALA A 77 -12.22 -16.52 -6.22
N ASN A 78 -11.22 -17.31 -6.61
CA ASN A 78 -10.64 -17.31 -7.94
C ASN A 78 -11.55 -18.05 -8.96
N ALA A 79 -12.81 -17.65 -9.01
CA ALA A 79 -13.83 -18.21 -9.91
C ALA A 79 -14.24 -17.23 -11.02
N TYR A 80 -13.76 -15.99 -10.94
CA TYR A 80 -14.10 -14.92 -11.87
C TYR A 80 -12.98 -14.71 -12.87
N HIS A 81 -13.30 -14.77 -14.17
CA HIS A 81 -12.31 -14.73 -15.23
C HIS A 81 -12.63 -13.69 -16.33
N SER A 82 -13.68 -12.92 -16.16
CA SER A 82 -14.13 -11.95 -17.15
C SER A 82 -14.55 -10.64 -16.50
N ILE A 83 -14.25 -9.55 -17.18
CA ILE A 83 -14.70 -8.19 -16.81
C ILE A 83 -16.24 -8.09 -16.72
N ASN A 84 -16.95 -8.88 -17.50
CA ASN A 84 -18.42 -8.92 -17.49
C ASN A 84 -18.99 -9.48 -16.17
N GLN A 85 -18.16 -10.10 -15.33
CA GLN A 85 -18.54 -10.63 -14.01
C GLN A 85 -18.37 -9.60 -12.90
N LEU A 86 -17.91 -8.37 -13.19
CA LEU A 86 -17.76 -7.33 -12.17
C LEU A 86 -19.01 -7.10 -11.31
N PRO A 87 -20.24 -7.06 -11.84
CA PRO A 87 -21.43 -6.88 -10.99
C PRO A 87 -21.59 -8.00 -9.95
N VAL A 88 -21.22 -9.23 -10.30
CA VAL A 88 -21.27 -10.38 -9.38
C VAL A 88 -20.13 -10.29 -8.36
N ILE A 89 -18.93 -9.89 -8.81
CA ILE A 89 -17.78 -9.65 -7.91
C ILE A 89 -18.13 -8.58 -6.86
N TYR A 90 -18.79 -7.50 -7.26
CA TYR A 90 -19.22 -6.44 -6.34
C TYR A 90 -20.25 -6.93 -5.30
N ALA A 91 -21.06 -7.91 -5.65
CA ALA A 91 -22.01 -8.54 -4.75
C ALA A 91 -21.40 -9.63 -3.85
N ASP A 92 -20.20 -10.11 -4.19
CA ASP A 92 -19.51 -11.15 -3.41
C ASP A 92 -18.85 -10.55 -2.17
N LEU A 93 -19.36 -10.90 -0.99
CA LEU A 93 -18.80 -10.43 0.28
C LEU A 93 -17.40 -10.99 0.56
N GLY A 94 -17.01 -12.09 -0.05
CA GLY A 94 -15.71 -12.71 0.13
C GLY A 94 -15.34 -12.93 1.59
N LYS A 95 -14.04 -12.97 1.88
CA LYS A 95 -13.49 -13.08 3.26
C LYS A 95 -12.62 -11.86 3.59
N PRO A 96 -12.61 -11.36 4.84
CA PRO A 96 -11.71 -10.26 5.21
C PRO A 96 -10.26 -10.70 5.10
N HIS A 97 -9.40 -9.75 4.74
CA HIS A 97 -7.95 -9.90 4.78
C HIS A 97 -7.40 -9.30 6.09
N PRO A 98 -6.40 -9.91 6.73
CA PRO A 98 -5.89 -9.41 8.02
C PRO A 98 -4.98 -8.18 7.91
N GLY A 99 -4.55 -7.80 6.68
CA GLY A 99 -3.65 -6.66 6.43
C GLY A 99 -4.32 -5.51 5.72
N TYR A 100 -3.59 -4.40 5.60
CA TYR A 100 -4.00 -3.22 4.85
C TYR A 100 -3.29 -3.20 3.50
N ASP A 101 -4.03 -3.05 2.42
CA ASP A 101 -3.51 -3.07 1.05
C ASP A 101 -3.75 -1.76 0.29
N THR A 102 -4.54 -0.86 0.88
CA THR A 102 -4.82 0.45 0.29
C THR A 102 -4.60 1.53 1.34
N PHE A 103 -3.78 2.49 0.99
CA PHE A 103 -3.30 3.58 1.82
C PHE A 103 -3.69 4.89 1.16
N VAL A 104 -4.56 5.66 1.80
CA VAL A 104 -4.91 7.02 1.38
C VAL A 104 -4.25 7.98 2.35
N PHE A 105 -3.61 9.02 1.86
CA PHE A 105 -2.91 9.97 2.74
C PHE A 105 -2.74 11.33 2.09
N LYS A 106 -2.73 12.35 2.94
CA LYS A 106 -2.51 13.73 2.57
C LYS A 106 -1.08 13.94 2.05
N ARG A 107 -0.91 14.74 1.02
CA ARG A 107 0.39 15.08 0.40
C ARG A 107 1.46 15.46 1.42
N GLU A 108 1.12 16.26 2.42
CA GLU A 108 2.05 16.74 3.45
C GLU A 108 2.74 15.62 4.25
N LEU A 109 2.16 14.43 4.26
CA LEU A 109 2.74 13.28 4.96
C LEU A 109 3.91 12.66 4.20
N LEU A 110 3.96 12.83 2.86
CA LEU A 110 5.03 12.26 2.03
C LEU A 110 6.42 12.69 2.47
N GLU A 111 6.59 13.97 2.80
CA GLU A 111 7.90 14.53 3.19
C GLU A 111 8.42 13.99 4.52
N LYS A 112 7.51 13.42 5.33
CA LYS A 112 7.84 12.85 6.64
C LYS A 112 8.17 11.36 6.57
N PHE A 113 7.79 10.67 5.48
CA PHE A 113 7.90 9.22 5.39
C PHE A 113 9.34 8.72 5.42
N ILE A 114 9.55 7.69 6.22
CA ILE A 114 10.82 6.97 6.40
C ILE A 114 10.63 5.58 5.79
N LEU A 115 11.07 5.38 4.55
CA LEU A 115 10.82 4.17 3.76
C LEU A 115 12.09 3.42 3.37
N ASP A 116 13.28 4.06 3.54
CA ASP A 116 14.57 3.49 3.16
C ASP A 116 14.54 2.86 1.75
N LYS A 117 15.00 1.63 1.61
CA LYS A 117 15.13 0.89 0.34
C LYS A 117 14.12 -0.25 0.21
N VAL A 118 12.98 -0.14 0.85
CA VAL A 118 11.90 -1.13 0.74
C VAL A 118 11.38 -1.15 -0.69
N CYS A 119 11.32 -2.35 -1.29
CA CYS A 119 10.80 -2.54 -2.65
C CYS A 119 9.36 -3.06 -2.64
N VAL A 120 8.64 -2.80 -3.75
CA VAL A 120 7.24 -3.21 -3.93
C VAL A 120 7.06 -4.71 -4.11
N GLY A 121 5.88 -5.22 -3.78
CA GLY A 121 5.47 -6.61 -4.01
C GLY A 121 6.17 -7.63 -3.10
N ILE A 122 6.78 -7.17 -2.02
CA ILE A 122 7.49 -7.99 -1.02
C ILE A 122 6.99 -7.58 0.37
N PRO A 123 6.77 -8.52 1.30
CA PRO A 123 6.39 -8.20 2.69
C PRO A 123 7.30 -7.14 3.33
N PHE A 124 6.85 -6.52 4.39
CA PHE A 124 7.38 -5.32 5.05
C PHE A 124 7.11 -4.00 4.33
N LEU A 125 6.57 -3.99 3.09
CA LEU A 125 6.08 -2.77 2.47
C LEU A 125 4.88 -2.21 3.25
N GLU A 126 3.87 -3.04 3.45
CA GLU A 126 2.60 -2.63 4.08
C GLU A 126 2.83 -2.15 5.51
N VAL A 127 3.62 -2.87 6.29
CA VAL A 127 3.94 -2.46 7.68
C VAL A 127 4.81 -1.21 7.72
N SER A 128 5.66 -0.98 6.72
CA SER A 128 6.43 0.25 6.61
C SER A 128 5.52 1.45 6.37
N LEU A 129 4.56 1.35 5.43
CA LEU A 129 3.57 2.40 5.18
C LEU A 129 2.64 2.60 6.37
N LEU A 130 2.13 1.52 6.96
CA LEU A 130 1.29 1.55 8.15
C LEU A 130 1.95 2.34 9.28
N HIS A 131 3.19 1.98 9.64
CA HIS A 131 3.88 2.65 10.74
C HIS A 131 4.23 4.11 10.45
N ASN A 132 4.53 4.45 9.19
CA ASN A 132 4.69 5.85 8.80
C ASN A 132 3.38 6.64 8.98
N LEU A 133 2.26 6.10 8.55
CA LEU A 133 0.96 6.75 8.70
C LEU A 133 0.56 6.88 10.16
N VAL A 134 0.73 5.83 10.98
CA VAL A 134 0.47 5.89 12.42
C VAL A 134 1.36 6.93 13.12
N ALA A 135 2.63 7.05 12.70
CA ALA A 135 3.59 7.96 13.32
C ALA A 135 3.33 9.44 12.96
N PHE A 136 2.91 9.72 11.74
CA PHE A 136 2.90 11.09 11.19
C PHE A 136 1.50 11.66 10.93
N SER A 137 0.47 10.82 10.85
CA SER A 137 -0.92 11.28 10.73
C SER A 137 -1.39 11.91 12.03
N SER A 138 -2.21 12.94 11.91
CA SER A 138 -2.88 13.58 13.02
C SER A 138 -4.27 12.99 13.29
N ASN A 139 -4.91 12.44 12.25
CA ASN A 139 -6.26 11.89 12.32
C ASN A 139 -6.39 10.69 11.38
N LEU A 140 -5.87 9.53 11.82
CA LEU A 140 -5.86 8.28 11.06
C LEU A 140 -7.21 7.55 11.15
N LYS A 141 -7.78 7.17 10.01
CA LYS A 141 -8.96 6.31 9.90
C LYS A 141 -8.59 4.88 9.53
N LEU A 142 -9.14 3.91 10.25
CA LEU A 142 -9.08 2.50 9.90
C LEU A 142 -10.43 2.05 9.32
N MET A 143 -10.42 1.52 8.08
CA MET A 143 -11.60 1.00 7.38
C MET A 143 -11.44 -0.50 7.13
N ASP A 144 -11.53 -1.29 8.21
CA ASP A 144 -11.32 -2.74 8.20
C ASP A 144 -12.56 -3.54 7.79
N ARG A 145 -13.75 -2.91 7.80
CA ARG A 145 -15.05 -3.55 7.52
C ARG A 145 -15.85 -2.88 6.40
N ALA A 146 -15.27 -1.91 5.73
CA ALA A 146 -16.01 -1.07 4.79
C ALA A 146 -16.27 -1.72 3.42
N HIS A 147 -15.62 -2.85 3.08
CA HIS A 147 -15.71 -3.55 1.79
C HIS A 147 -15.57 -2.58 0.61
N LEU A 148 -14.48 -1.81 0.61
CA LEU A 148 -14.20 -0.82 -0.43
C LEU A 148 -13.20 -1.33 -1.48
N THR A 149 -12.48 -2.39 -1.15
CA THR A 149 -11.47 -2.98 -2.03
C THR A 149 -11.54 -4.50 -1.97
N PHE A 150 -11.14 -5.16 -3.07
CA PHE A 150 -11.11 -6.60 -3.16
C PHE A 150 -9.90 -7.10 -3.96
N HIS A 151 -9.52 -8.35 -3.71
CA HIS A 151 -8.53 -9.10 -4.47
C HIS A 151 -9.14 -10.44 -4.89
N ILE A 152 -8.97 -10.83 -6.17
CA ILE A 152 -9.38 -12.14 -6.66
C ILE A 152 -8.28 -13.13 -6.31
N GLY A 153 -8.53 -13.96 -5.31
CA GLY A 153 -7.61 -14.91 -4.71
C GLY A 153 -7.87 -15.05 -3.22
N MET A 154 -7.68 -16.23 -2.70
CA MET A 154 -7.98 -16.57 -1.29
C MET A 154 -6.73 -16.59 -0.42
N GLU A 155 -5.56 -16.47 -1.00
CA GLU A 155 -4.29 -16.49 -0.31
C GLU A 155 -4.18 -15.28 0.64
N VAL A 156 -3.68 -15.52 1.84
CA VAL A 156 -3.34 -14.44 2.79
C VAL A 156 -1.97 -13.88 2.44
N MET A 157 -1.03 -14.77 2.15
CA MET A 157 0.33 -14.42 1.77
C MET A 157 0.82 -15.42 0.71
N PRO A 158 1.15 -14.93 -0.51
CA PRO A 158 1.74 -15.80 -1.53
C PRO A 158 3.17 -16.22 -1.14
N PRO A 159 3.71 -17.27 -1.76
CA PRO A 159 5.12 -17.61 -1.63
C PRO A 159 6.02 -16.43 -2.01
N VAL A 160 6.99 -16.13 -1.16
CA VAL A 160 7.88 -14.99 -1.33
C VAL A 160 9.31 -15.48 -1.56
N ASP A 161 10.04 -14.78 -2.43
CA ASP A 161 11.47 -14.98 -2.60
C ASP A 161 12.21 -14.54 -1.35
N GLU A 162 12.95 -15.46 -0.72
CA GLU A 162 13.57 -15.27 0.57
C GLU A 162 14.59 -14.13 0.58
N GLU A 163 15.38 -13.96 -0.49
CA GLU A 163 16.39 -12.89 -0.53
C GLU A 163 15.74 -11.51 -0.51
N TYR A 164 14.63 -11.32 -1.23
CA TYR A 164 13.88 -10.06 -1.25
C TYR A 164 13.14 -9.83 0.06
N TYR A 165 12.59 -10.89 0.66
CA TYR A 165 11.98 -10.82 1.98
C TYR A 165 12.98 -10.34 3.03
N GLN A 166 14.18 -10.94 3.08
CA GLN A 166 15.24 -10.55 4.02
C GLN A 166 15.74 -9.12 3.74
N HIS A 167 15.78 -8.69 2.48
CA HIS A 167 16.12 -7.30 2.14
C HIS A 167 15.12 -6.31 2.74
N ASN A 168 13.82 -6.46 2.46
CA ASN A 168 12.79 -5.57 3.00
C ASN A 168 12.73 -5.63 4.52
N ARG A 169 12.85 -6.83 5.10
CA ARG A 169 12.89 -7.04 6.54
C ARG A 169 14.03 -6.27 7.17
N LYS A 170 15.23 -6.37 6.63
CA LYS A 170 16.42 -5.64 7.12
C LYS A 170 16.21 -4.14 7.05
N CYS A 171 15.73 -3.60 5.92
CA CYS A 171 15.41 -2.18 5.79
C CYS A 171 14.43 -1.73 6.88
N TYR A 172 13.34 -2.49 7.07
CA TYR A 172 12.36 -2.18 8.08
C TYR A 172 12.92 -2.24 9.51
N GLU A 173 13.53 -3.36 9.90
CA GLU A 173 13.99 -3.58 11.28
C GLU A 173 15.18 -2.68 11.67
N THR A 174 16.07 -2.32 10.73
CA THR A 174 17.29 -1.56 11.06
C THR A 174 17.24 -0.08 10.71
N GLN A 175 16.39 0.34 9.76
CA GLN A 175 16.37 1.74 9.29
C GLN A 175 15.04 2.44 9.54
N ILE A 176 13.92 1.74 9.42
CA ILE A 176 12.58 2.33 9.51
C ILE A 176 12.07 2.28 10.94
N LEU A 177 11.89 1.07 11.48
CA LEU A 177 11.30 0.86 12.81
C LEU A 177 12.04 1.62 13.93
N PRO A 178 13.38 1.64 14.00
CA PRO A 178 14.07 2.37 15.08
C PRO A 178 13.79 3.87 15.08
N LYS A 179 13.56 4.47 13.90
CA LYS A 179 13.25 5.90 13.77
C LYS A 179 11.77 6.19 14.07
N LEU A 180 10.86 5.27 13.72
CA LEU A 180 9.44 5.43 13.95
C LEU A 180 9.00 5.04 15.38
N LYS A 181 9.68 4.07 16.00
CA LYS A 181 9.32 3.54 17.33
C LYS A 181 9.05 4.59 18.40
N PRO A 182 9.85 5.67 18.53
CA PRO A 182 9.57 6.73 19.50
C PRO A 182 8.27 7.51 19.22
N LEU A 183 7.81 7.51 17.96
CA LEU A 183 6.60 8.21 17.52
C LEU A 183 5.35 7.32 17.64
N LEU A 184 5.53 5.99 17.61
CA LEU A 184 4.44 5.02 17.73
C LEU A 184 4.00 4.78 19.18
N ALA A 185 4.78 5.21 20.16
CA ALA A 185 4.52 5.05 21.60
C ALA A 185 3.66 6.20 22.19
N LYS A 186 3.13 7.07 21.32
CA LYS A 186 2.21 8.16 21.70
C LYS A 186 0.77 7.60 21.66
#